data_8273c0bad6c8509a8771c12e6eacc8b7
#
_entry.id   8273c0bad6c8509a8771c12e6eacc8b7
#
_cell.length_a   1.000
_cell.length_b   1.000
_cell.length_c   1.000
_cell.angle_alpha   90.00
_cell.angle_beta   90.00
_cell.angle_gamma   90.00
#
_symmetry.space_group_name_H-M   'P 1'
#
loop_
_entity.id
_entity.type
_entity.pdbx_description
1 polymer ?
#
loop_
_entity_poly.entity_id
_entity_poly.type
_entity_poly.pdbx_seq_one_letter_code
_entity_poly.pdbx_strand_id
1 'polypeptide(L)'
;NPLAKAALLSMRDHLDLDMAPHLSGYDRERICVPPTCDCGKTECRYLCYLDVCASERYAIQVCNHNLLLADAIHQGSGKRPILPDSCAIVMDEAHKLPETARQMFGITLAAGELHTLCRKLRREQFLLAAETLEDTAGLLLSEIAKPWSGDSSFSHFSIPLDGVERTLSVIHRQIRRMLTAGTRMELERVLDKTKLFCLHQPDMVYYTAEDETGGSMLCASATDLTAQLRQTLWQ
;
A
#
# COMPACT_ATOMS: atom_id res chain seq x y z
N ASN A 1 -4.32 42.14 -7.85
CA ASN A 1 -4.18 40.70 -8.15
C ASN A 1 -4.33 39.92 -6.84
N PRO A 2 -5.40 39.18 -6.62
CA PRO A 2 -5.43 38.29 -5.49
C PRO A 2 -4.26 37.32 -5.67
N LEU A 3 -3.35 37.32 -4.71
CA LEU A 3 -2.25 36.38 -4.68
C LEU A 3 -2.83 34.98 -4.82
N ALA A 4 -2.41 34.25 -5.83
CA ALA A 4 -2.82 32.87 -6.02
C ALA A 4 -2.54 32.10 -4.71
N LYS A 5 -3.56 31.54 -4.11
CA LYS A 5 -3.39 30.71 -2.92
C LYS A 5 -2.96 29.31 -3.38
N ALA A 6 -1.91 28.83 -2.80
CA ALA A 6 -1.41 27.49 -3.05
C ALA A 6 -1.55 26.64 -1.76
N ALA A 7 -1.93 25.41 -1.91
CA ALA A 7 -1.92 24.43 -0.84
C ALA A 7 -0.93 23.31 -1.19
N LEU A 8 -0.07 23.00 -0.24
CA LEU A 8 0.81 21.84 -0.33
C LEU A 8 0.07 20.63 0.24
N LEU A 9 -0.20 19.66 -0.61
CA LEU A 9 -0.77 18.38 -0.21
C LEU A 9 0.35 17.37 -0.05
N SER A 10 0.47 16.81 1.13
CA SER A 10 1.49 15.81 1.44
C SER A 10 0.83 14.49 1.78
N MET A 11 1.40 13.41 1.27
CA MET A 11 1.05 12.09 1.74
C MET A 11 1.47 11.93 3.21
N ARG A 12 0.77 11.04 3.89
CA ARG A 12 1.01 10.68 5.28
C ARG A 12 2.49 10.45 5.61
N ASP A 13 3.22 9.79 4.70
CA ASP A 13 4.61 9.39 4.91
C ASP A 13 5.62 10.54 4.71
N HIS A 14 5.16 11.68 4.20
CA HIS A 14 5.99 12.86 3.95
C HIS A 14 5.64 14.06 4.83
N LEU A 15 4.70 13.90 5.77
CA LEU A 15 4.28 14.98 6.65
C LEU A 15 5.41 15.29 7.64
N ASP A 16 6.13 16.38 7.40
CA ASP A 16 7.20 16.94 8.25
C ASP A 16 8.32 15.96 8.66
N LEU A 17 8.51 14.86 7.94
CA LEU A 17 9.59 13.93 8.26
C LEU A 17 10.97 14.53 8.00
N ASP A 18 11.06 15.52 7.12
CA ASP A 18 12.29 16.28 6.89
C ASP A 18 12.68 17.13 8.10
N MET A 19 11.70 17.51 8.93
CA MET A 19 11.89 18.23 10.18
C MET A 19 12.32 17.32 11.34
N ALA A 20 12.24 16.02 11.17
CA ALA A 20 12.57 15.04 12.22
C ALA A 20 13.45 13.89 11.68
N PRO A 21 14.66 14.20 11.17
CA PRO A 21 15.53 13.21 10.54
C PRO A 21 16.01 12.11 11.49
N HIS A 22 15.83 12.29 12.81
CA HIS A 22 16.29 11.35 13.83
C HIS A 22 15.21 10.35 14.28
N LEU A 23 14.00 10.43 13.74
CA LEU A 23 12.96 9.49 14.10
C LEU A 23 13.24 8.11 13.48
N SER A 24 13.24 7.08 14.32
CA SER A 24 13.31 5.70 13.88
C SER A 24 12.04 5.33 13.07
N GLY A 25 12.11 4.29 12.21
CA GLY A 25 10.94 3.79 11.50
C GLY A 25 9.77 3.45 12.45
N TYR A 26 10.09 2.90 13.63
CA TYR A 26 9.10 2.60 14.66
C TYR A 26 8.40 3.85 15.21
N ASP A 27 9.14 4.93 15.45
CA ASP A 27 8.55 6.19 15.91
C ASP A 27 7.71 6.85 14.83
N ARG A 28 8.17 6.80 13.56
CA ARG A 28 7.42 7.28 12.40
C ARG A 28 6.05 6.59 12.28
N GLU A 29 6.00 5.26 12.39
CA GLU A 29 4.73 4.51 12.38
C GLU A 29 3.76 4.96 13.49
N ARG A 30 4.28 5.33 14.65
CA ARG A 30 3.46 5.76 15.81
C ARG A 30 2.89 7.17 15.67
N ILE A 31 3.57 8.05 14.99
CA ILE A 31 3.13 9.44 14.79
C ILE A 31 2.37 9.65 13.48
N CYS A 32 2.52 8.75 12.51
CA CYS A 32 1.75 8.78 11.27
C CYS A 32 0.29 8.37 11.50
N VAL A 33 -0.59 8.92 10.68
CA VAL A 33 -2.00 8.49 10.66
C VAL A 33 -2.07 7.02 10.21
N PRO A 34 -2.67 6.12 11.01
CA PRO A 34 -2.75 4.73 10.63
C PRO A 34 -3.59 4.56 9.35
N PRO A 35 -3.35 3.50 8.54
CA PRO A 35 -4.10 3.22 7.32
C PRO A 35 -5.61 3.13 7.55
N THR A 36 -6.00 2.62 8.73
CA THR A 36 -7.37 2.57 9.22
C THR A 36 -7.47 3.43 10.46
N CYS A 37 -7.91 4.67 10.32
CA CYS A 37 -8.18 5.54 11.45
C CYS A 37 -9.65 5.39 11.84
N ASP A 38 -9.93 4.64 12.90
CA ASP A 38 -11.27 4.47 13.48
C ASP A 38 -11.60 5.56 14.52
N CYS A 39 -10.86 6.67 14.53
CA CYS A 39 -11.05 7.66 15.58
C CYS A 39 -12.45 8.30 15.60
N GLY A 40 -13.21 8.20 14.48
CA GLY A 40 -14.61 8.69 14.37
C GLY A 40 -14.82 10.15 14.80
N LYS A 41 -13.73 10.87 15.03
CA LYS A 41 -13.75 12.21 15.59
C LYS A 41 -14.05 13.21 14.48
N THR A 42 -15.16 13.88 14.60
CA THR A 42 -15.53 15.05 13.77
C THR A 42 -14.51 16.19 13.86
N GLU A 43 -13.64 16.18 14.85
CA GLU A 43 -12.59 17.19 15.11
C GLU A 43 -11.16 16.62 14.92
N CYS A 44 -10.98 15.67 14.01
CA CYS A 44 -9.65 15.18 13.69
C CYS A 44 -8.86 16.27 12.94
N ARG A 45 -7.79 16.78 13.54
CA ARG A 45 -6.96 17.84 12.94
C ARG A 45 -6.39 17.45 11.58
N TYR A 46 -6.05 16.17 11.39
CA TYR A 46 -5.57 15.66 10.12
C TYR A 46 -6.65 15.71 9.02
N LEU A 47 -7.87 15.26 9.33
CA LEU A 47 -8.99 15.35 8.38
C LEU A 47 -9.36 16.81 8.09
N CYS A 48 -9.38 17.67 9.10
CA CYS A 48 -9.59 19.10 8.90
C CYS A 48 -8.52 19.73 8.01
N TYR A 49 -7.26 19.33 8.18
CA TYR A 49 -6.17 19.77 7.32
C TYR A 49 -6.36 19.29 5.87
N LEU A 50 -6.71 18.03 5.66
CA LEU A 50 -7.00 17.50 4.32
C LEU A 50 -8.18 18.21 3.67
N ASP A 51 -9.26 18.46 4.42
CA ASP A 51 -10.43 19.19 3.92
C ASP A 51 -10.08 20.63 3.51
N VAL A 52 -9.20 21.29 4.28
CA VAL A 52 -8.70 22.64 3.92
C VAL A 52 -7.85 22.56 2.65
N CYS A 53 -6.95 21.59 2.55
CA CYS A 53 -6.10 21.39 1.38
C CYS A 53 -6.91 21.03 0.13
N ALA A 54 -7.93 20.19 0.26
CA ALA A 54 -8.82 19.78 -0.82
C ALA A 54 -9.91 20.82 -1.16
N SER A 55 -9.90 21.99 -0.49
CA SER A 55 -10.94 22.99 -0.73
C SER A 55 -10.70 23.75 -2.03
N GLU A 56 -11.77 24.09 -2.74
CA GLU A 56 -11.75 24.92 -3.94
C GLU A 56 -11.32 26.40 -3.69
N ARG A 57 -10.94 26.71 -2.45
CA ARG A 57 -10.46 28.06 -2.07
C ARG A 57 -9.11 28.41 -2.65
N TYR A 58 -8.36 27.41 -3.11
CA TYR A 58 -7.02 27.56 -3.64
C TYR A 58 -7.02 27.45 -5.15
N ALA A 59 -6.43 28.43 -5.82
CA ALA A 59 -6.31 28.43 -7.28
C ALA A 59 -5.25 27.45 -7.80
N ILE A 60 -4.27 27.09 -6.95
CA ILE A 60 -3.18 26.18 -7.28
C ILE A 60 -3.01 25.22 -6.11
N GLN A 61 -2.88 23.94 -6.42
CA GLN A 61 -2.57 22.90 -5.47
C GLN A 61 -1.30 22.19 -5.92
N VAL A 62 -0.41 21.94 -4.97
CA VAL A 62 0.86 21.25 -5.22
C VAL A 62 0.86 19.93 -4.46
N CYS A 63 1.09 18.85 -5.17
CA CYS A 63 1.19 17.51 -4.58
C CYS A 63 2.34 16.74 -5.24
N ASN A 64 2.77 15.65 -4.62
CA ASN A 64 3.71 14.73 -5.25
C ASN A 64 2.97 13.76 -6.20
N HIS A 65 3.74 13.05 -7.05
CA HIS A 65 3.20 12.09 -8.00
C HIS A 65 2.42 10.96 -7.30
N ASN A 66 2.85 10.54 -6.12
CA ASN A 66 2.17 9.47 -5.37
C ASN A 66 0.75 9.88 -4.98
N LEU A 67 0.54 11.12 -4.51
CA LEU A 67 -0.79 11.59 -4.13
C LEU A 67 -1.69 11.76 -5.36
N LEU A 68 -1.15 12.25 -6.47
CA LEU A 68 -1.89 12.35 -7.73
C LEU A 68 -2.35 10.97 -8.21
N LEU A 69 -1.45 9.97 -8.20
CA LEU A 69 -1.78 8.61 -8.60
C LEU A 69 -2.72 7.92 -7.60
N ALA A 70 -2.57 8.18 -6.30
CA ALA A 70 -3.49 7.66 -5.28
C ALA A 70 -4.90 8.20 -5.49
N ASP A 71 -5.03 9.48 -5.82
CA ASP A 71 -6.31 10.08 -6.18
C ASP A 71 -6.92 9.43 -7.42
N ALA A 72 -6.13 9.26 -8.47
CA ALA A 72 -6.54 8.59 -9.69
C ALA A 72 -7.04 7.14 -9.43
N ILE A 73 -6.34 6.37 -8.59
CA ILE A 73 -6.76 5.03 -8.17
C ILE A 73 -8.08 5.08 -7.38
N HIS A 74 -8.24 6.06 -6.49
CA HIS A 74 -9.47 6.25 -5.73
C HIS A 74 -10.65 6.52 -6.64
N GLN A 75 -10.51 7.44 -7.60
CA GLN A 75 -11.56 7.78 -8.56
C GLN A 75 -11.90 6.57 -9.45
N GLY A 76 -10.90 5.88 -10.00
CA GLY A 76 -11.08 4.65 -10.78
C GLY A 76 -11.77 3.51 -10.01
N SER A 77 -11.69 3.52 -8.68
CA SER A 77 -12.39 2.57 -7.79
C SER A 77 -13.76 3.05 -7.34
N GLY A 78 -14.28 4.15 -7.88
CA GLY A 78 -15.56 4.74 -7.49
C GLY A 78 -15.57 5.33 -6.06
N LYS A 79 -14.42 5.59 -5.48
CA LYS A 79 -14.29 6.25 -4.18
C LYS A 79 -14.27 7.76 -4.32
N ARG A 80 -14.55 8.47 -3.22
CA ARG A 80 -14.48 9.93 -3.20
C ARG A 80 -13.07 10.39 -3.59
N PRO A 81 -12.94 11.38 -4.50
CA PRO A 81 -11.65 11.98 -4.84
C PRO A 81 -10.92 12.51 -3.60
N ILE A 82 -9.59 12.40 -3.62
CA ILE A 82 -8.71 12.98 -2.59
C ILE A 82 -8.39 14.43 -2.96
N LEU A 83 -8.16 14.67 -4.25
CA LEU A 83 -7.90 16.00 -4.81
C LEU A 83 -9.19 16.59 -5.36
N PRO A 84 -9.34 17.93 -5.32
CA PRO A 84 -10.45 18.59 -5.98
C PRO A 84 -10.26 18.57 -7.50
N ASP A 85 -11.36 18.80 -8.22
CA ASP A 85 -11.34 18.90 -9.67
C ASP A 85 -10.40 20.03 -10.11
N SER A 86 -9.61 19.75 -11.13
CA SER A 86 -8.65 20.69 -11.70
C SER A 86 -8.86 20.82 -13.21
N CYS A 87 -8.73 22.04 -13.72
CA CYS A 87 -8.82 22.30 -15.16
C CYS A 87 -7.51 21.99 -15.90
N ALA A 88 -6.39 21.87 -15.20
CA ALA A 88 -5.08 21.56 -15.74
C ALA A 88 -4.17 20.93 -14.71
N ILE A 89 -3.32 20.01 -15.12
CA ILE A 89 -2.29 19.40 -14.31
C ILE A 89 -0.92 19.76 -14.93
N VAL A 90 -0.04 20.33 -14.11
CA VAL A 90 1.35 20.60 -14.50
C VAL A 90 2.23 19.61 -13.74
N MET A 91 2.94 18.77 -14.48
CA MET A 91 3.82 17.75 -13.91
C MET A 91 5.27 18.20 -14.01
N ASP A 92 5.89 18.45 -12.87
CA ASP A 92 7.32 18.58 -12.77
C ASP A 92 7.98 17.19 -12.74
N GLU A 93 9.21 17.06 -13.26
CA GLU A 93 9.91 15.77 -13.31
C GLU A 93 9.05 14.62 -13.90
N ALA A 94 8.30 14.92 -14.96
CA ALA A 94 7.33 13.97 -15.56
C ALA A 94 7.95 12.62 -15.97
N HIS A 95 9.28 12.58 -16.19
CA HIS A 95 10.01 11.36 -16.50
C HIS A 95 9.98 10.33 -15.35
N LYS A 96 9.72 10.76 -14.10
CA LYS A 96 9.60 9.88 -12.94
C LYS A 96 8.20 9.26 -12.79
N LEU A 97 7.18 9.84 -13.45
CA LEU A 97 5.81 9.40 -13.34
C LEU A 97 5.60 7.92 -13.73
N PRO A 98 6.20 7.39 -14.83
CA PRO A 98 6.01 5.98 -15.20
C PRO A 98 6.55 5.01 -14.15
N GLU A 99 7.68 5.34 -13.52
CA GLU A 99 8.24 4.51 -12.45
C GLU A 99 7.38 4.57 -11.19
N THR A 100 6.99 5.76 -10.78
CA THR A 100 6.07 5.95 -9.65
C THR A 100 4.74 5.23 -9.88
N ALA A 101 4.21 5.28 -11.09
CA ALA A 101 3.00 4.56 -11.46
C ALA A 101 3.18 3.03 -11.37
N ARG A 102 4.31 2.47 -11.83
CA ARG A 102 4.60 1.05 -11.66
C ARG A 102 4.62 0.63 -10.20
N GLN A 103 5.20 1.46 -9.34
CA GLN A 103 5.22 1.21 -7.88
C GLN A 103 3.81 1.31 -7.27
N MET A 104 3.04 2.31 -7.64
CA MET A 104 1.71 2.56 -7.08
C MET A 104 0.64 1.57 -7.55
N PHE A 105 0.69 1.15 -8.82
CA PHE A 105 -0.18 0.12 -9.38
C PHE A 105 0.40 -1.29 -9.20
N GLY A 106 1.65 -1.38 -8.78
CA GLY A 106 2.31 -2.63 -8.45
C GLY A 106 1.80 -3.23 -7.14
N ILE A 107 2.06 -4.51 -6.97
CA ILE A 107 1.70 -5.25 -5.76
C ILE A 107 2.97 -5.82 -5.18
N THR A 108 3.14 -5.66 -3.88
CA THR A 108 4.28 -6.19 -3.15
C THR A 108 3.80 -7.05 -1.99
N LEU A 109 4.56 -8.10 -1.65
CA LEU A 109 4.34 -8.94 -0.49
C LEU A 109 5.67 -9.15 0.22
N ALA A 110 5.80 -8.53 1.40
CA ALA A 110 6.96 -8.64 2.26
C ALA A 110 6.68 -9.54 3.47
N ALA A 111 7.74 -10.10 4.06
CA ALA A 111 7.65 -10.93 5.26
C ALA A 111 6.94 -10.19 6.41
N GLY A 112 7.20 -8.90 6.57
CA GLY A 112 6.61 -8.06 7.61
C GLY A 112 5.08 -8.02 7.60
N GLU A 113 4.46 -8.18 6.42
CA GLU A 113 3.01 -8.20 6.29
C GLU A 113 2.41 -9.47 6.90
N LEU A 114 2.99 -10.63 6.59
CA LEU A 114 2.59 -11.92 7.18
C LEU A 114 2.81 -11.94 8.69
N HIS A 115 3.98 -11.50 9.15
CA HIS A 115 4.26 -11.39 10.58
C HIS A 115 3.30 -10.44 11.30
N THR A 116 2.95 -9.33 10.67
CA THR A 116 1.99 -8.38 11.22
C THR A 116 0.61 -9.00 11.34
N LEU A 117 0.17 -9.73 10.33
CA LEU A 117 -1.10 -10.46 10.36
C LEU A 117 -1.12 -11.51 11.47
N CYS A 118 -0.07 -12.35 11.59
CA CYS A 118 0.04 -13.35 12.65
C CYS A 118 -0.01 -12.70 14.05
N ARG A 119 0.70 -11.59 14.23
CA ARG A 119 0.69 -10.83 15.49
C ARG A 119 -0.71 -10.27 15.82
N LYS A 120 -1.44 -9.76 14.82
CA LYS A 120 -2.83 -9.29 15.01
C LYS A 120 -3.77 -10.43 15.38
N LEU A 121 -3.69 -11.57 14.69
CA LEU A 121 -4.48 -12.76 15.00
C LEU A 121 -4.25 -13.24 16.45
N ARG A 122 -2.98 -13.27 16.90
CA ARG A 122 -2.65 -13.61 18.29
C ARG A 122 -3.23 -12.62 19.31
N ARG A 123 -3.18 -11.32 19.01
CA ARG A 123 -3.78 -10.30 19.88
C ARG A 123 -5.28 -10.46 20.04
N GLU A 124 -5.95 -10.92 19.01
CA GLU A 124 -7.38 -11.21 19.01
C GLU A 124 -7.71 -12.64 19.47
N GLN A 125 -6.73 -13.36 20.03
CA GLN A 125 -6.86 -14.71 20.61
C GLN A 125 -7.14 -15.83 19.58
N PHE A 126 -6.88 -15.59 18.30
CA PHE A 126 -6.94 -16.62 17.24
C PHE A 126 -5.59 -17.36 17.10
N LEU A 127 -5.14 -17.99 18.19
CA LEU A 127 -3.80 -18.58 18.29
C LEU A 127 -3.59 -19.68 17.24
N LEU A 128 -4.55 -20.59 17.10
CA LEU A 128 -4.44 -21.69 16.13
C LEU A 128 -4.33 -21.17 14.69
N ALA A 129 -5.09 -20.13 14.34
CA ALA A 129 -5.02 -19.54 13.01
C ALA A 129 -3.65 -18.89 12.75
N ALA A 130 -3.09 -18.22 13.76
CA ALA A 130 -1.76 -17.62 13.67
C ALA A 130 -0.67 -18.68 13.52
N GLU A 131 -0.69 -19.74 14.33
CA GLU A 131 0.26 -20.85 14.26
C GLU A 131 0.18 -21.57 12.92
N THR A 132 -1.02 -21.93 12.47
CA THR A 132 -1.22 -22.58 11.16
C THR A 132 -0.69 -21.71 10.00
N LEU A 133 -0.88 -20.40 10.06
CA LEU A 133 -0.37 -19.49 9.05
C LEU A 133 1.17 -19.42 9.10
N GLU A 134 1.77 -19.33 10.28
CA GLU A 134 3.22 -19.30 10.44
C GLU A 134 3.87 -20.61 9.95
N ASP A 135 3.32 -21.75 10.31
CA ASP A 135 3.80 -23.05 9.87
C ASP A 135 3.73 -23.18 8.34
N THR A 136 2.61 -22.79 7.75
CA THR A 136 2.42 -22.86 6.29
C THR A 136 3.29 -21.84 5.56
N ALA A 137 3.45 -20.66 6.13
CA ALA A 137 4.24 -19.58 5.55
C ALA A 137 5.74 -19.71 5.86
N GLY A 138 6.16 -20.64 6.70
CA GLY A 138 7.54 -20.74 7.22
C GLY A 138 8.61 -20.78 6.13
N LEU A 139 8.40 -21.54 5.07
CA LEU A 139 9.33 -21.59 3.93
C LEU A 139 9.35 -20.26 3.16
N LEU A 140 8.18 -19.67 2.90
CA LEU A 140 8.07 -18.38 2.26
C LEU A 140 8.76 -17.30 3.11
N LEU A 141 8.48 -17.27 4.40
CA LEU A 141 9.10 -16.31 5.33
C LEU A 141 10.61 -16.45 5.39
N SER A 142 11.14 -17.69 5.38
CA SER A 142 12.57 -17.93 5.40
C SER A 142 13.26 -17.47 4.12
N GLU A 143 12.60 -17.57 2.97
CA GLU A 143 13.14 -17.09 1.70
C GLU A 143 13.08 -15.56 1.58
N ILE A 144 11.94 -14.95 1.93
CA ILE A 144 11.78 -13.50 1.88
C ILE A 144 12.67 -12.79 2.92
N ALA A 145 12.94 -13.43 4.07
CA ALA A 145 13.81 -12.85 5.10
C ALA A 145 15.31 -12.90 4.76
N LYS A 146 15.72 -13.61 3.71
CA LYS A 146 17.11 -13.59 3.25
C LYS A 146 17.47 -12.19 2.75
N PRO A 147 18.69 -11.71 3.04
CA PRO A 147 19.17 -10.45 2.45
C PRO A 147 19.01 -10.50 0.93
N TRP A 148 18.52 -9.42 0.37
CA TRP A 148 18.36 -9.34 -1.08
C TRP A 148 19.72 -9.39 -1.78
N SER A 149 19.86 -10.34 -2.70
CA SER A 149 21.12 -10.63 -3.38
C SER A 149 21.41 -9.73 -4.59
N GLY A 150 20.51 -8.78 -4.91
CA GLY A 150 20.59 -7.99 -6.14
C GLY A 150 19.99 -8.70 -7.37
N ASP A 151 19.60 -9.97 -7.24
CA ASP A 151 18.94 -10.70 -8.32
C ASP A 151 17.43 -10.49 -8.25
N SER A 152 16.89 -9.79 -9.24
CA SER A 152 15.46 -9.51 -9.36
C SER A 152 14.69 -10.62 -10.10
N SER A 153 15.34 -11.72 -10.47
CA SER A 153 14.68 -12.80 -11.20
C SER A 153 13.68 -13.55 -10.33
N PHE A 154 12.45 -13.66 -10.81
CA PHE A 154 11.39 -14.43 -10.15
C PHE A 154 11.41 -15.92 -10.57
N SER A 155 12.19 -16.27 -11.57
CA SER A 155 12.18 -17.59 -12.22
C SER A 155 12.56 -18.75 -11.30
N HIS A 156 13.14 -18.48 -10.14
CA HIS A 156 13.54 -19.49 -9.15
C HIS A 156 12.64 -19.52 -7.91
N PHE A 157 11.52 -18.81 -7.94
CA PHE A 157 10.59 -18.74 -6.82
C PHE A 157 9.71 -20.01 -6.79
N SER A 158 10.31 -21.15 -6.44
CA SER A 158 9.59 -22.41 -6.21
C SER A 158 8.94 -22.47 -4.82
N ILE A 159 8.45 -21.34 -4.32
CA ILE A 159 7.87 -21.26 -2.99
C ILE A 159 6.41 -21.70 -3.08
N PRO A 160 5.93 -22.51 -2.12
CA PRO A 160 4.56 -23.00 -2.10
C PRO A 160 3.56 -21.92 -1.68
N LEU A 161 3.44 -20.87 -2.52
CA LEU A 161 2.46 -19.80 -2.33
C LEU A 161 1.02 -20.34 -2.28
N ASP A 162 0.73 -21.40 -3.02
CA ASP A 162 -0.57 -22.08 -3.00
C ASP A 162 -0.96 -22.62 -1.64
N GLY A 163 0.01 -23.07 -0.85
CA GLY A 163 -0.23 -23.49 0.54
C GLY A 163 -0.63 -22.32 1.41
N VAL A 164 0.09 -21.21 1.30
CA VAL A 164 -0.18 -19.97 2.05
C VAL A 164 -1.55 -19.39 1.64
N GLU A 165 -1.86 -19.35 0.35
CA GLU A 165 -3.15 -18.88 -0.18
C GLU A 165 -4.31 -19.71 0.39
N ARG A 166 -4.20 -21.06 0.34
CA ARG A 166 -5.22 -21.96 0.88
C ARG A 166 -5.43 -21.75 2.37
N THR A 167 -4.36 -21.61 3.13
CA THR A 167 -4.44 -21.35 4.58
C THR A 167 -5.12 -20.02 4.87
N LEU A 168 -4.73 -18.94 4.19
CA LEU A 168 -5.36 -17.62 4.32
C LEU A 168 -6.84 -17.68 3.93
N SER A 169 -7.21 -18.39 2.86
CA SER A 169 -8.59 -18.57 2.44
C SER A 169 -9.43 -19.32 3.46
N VAL A 170 -8.87 -20.35 4.14
CA VAL A 170 -9.54 -21.09 5.21
C VAL A 170 -9.74 -20.17 6.42
N ILE A 171 -8.69 -19.47 6.87
CA ILE A 171 -8.76 -18.52 7.98
C ILE A 171 -9.82 -17.46 7.70
N HIS A 172 -9.79 -16.84 6.53
CA HIS A 172 -10.75 -15.81 6.13
C HIS A 172 -12.20 -16.35 6.22
N ARG A 173 -12.46 -17.52 5.64
CA ARG A 173 -13.80 -18.13 5.65
C ARG A 173 -14.31 -18.44 7.07
N GLN A 174 -13.42 -18.91 7.96
CA GLN A 174 -13.79 -19.35 9.28
C GLN A 174 -13.99 -18.21 10.29
N ILE A 175 -13.09 -17.21 10.29
CA ILE A 175 -13.05 -16.24 11.38
C ILE A 175 -13.26 -14.78 10.97
N ARG A 176 -13.40 -14.45 9.68
CA ARG A 176 -13.50 -13.05 9.22
C ARG A 176 -14.52 -12.19 9.94
N ARG A 177 -15.66 -12.82 10.33
CA ARG A 177 -16.77 -12.12 11.01
C ARG A 177 -16.48 -11.84 12.48
N MET A 178 -15.51 -12.54 13.06
CA MET A 178 -15.12 -12.40 14.46
C MET A 178 -13.92 -11.45 14.63
N LEU A 179 -13.22 -11.14 13.54
CA LEU A 179 -12.08 -10.23 13.54
C LEU A 179 -12.53 -8.77 13.65
N THR A 180 -11.71 -7.96 14.29
CA THR A 180 -11.84 -6.51 14.20
C THR A 180 -11.74 -6.04 12.74
N ALA A 181 -12.30 -4.87 12.44
CA ALA A 181 -12.26 -4.31 11.08
C ALA A 181 -10.82 -4.20 10.54
N GLY A 182 -9.89 -3.74 11.37
CA GLY A 182 -8.48 -3.58 10.98
C GLY A 182 -7.78 -4.90 10.68
N THR A 183 -7.99 -5.94 11.48
CA THR A 183 -7.39 -7.27 11.24
C THR A 183 -8.04 -7.96 10.05
N ARG A 184 -9.35 -7.80 9.87
CA ARG A 184 -10.05 -8.33 8.69
C ARG A 184 -9.54 -7.72 7.39
N MET A 185 -9.41 -6.40 7.33
CA MET A 185 -8.86 -5.72 6.15
C MET A 185 -7.42 -6.16 5.85
N GLU A 186 -6.60 -6.37 6.89
CA GLU A 186 -5.24 -6.87 6.71
C GLU A 186 -5.23 -8.29 6.15
N LEU A 187 -6.08 -9.19 6.70
CA LEU A 187 -6.23 -10.55 6.20
C LEU A 187 -6.69 -10.56 4.74
N GLU A 188 -7.69 -9.77 4.39
CA GLU A 188 -8.20 -9.66 3.02
C GLU A 188 -7.10 -9.13 2.08
N ARG A 189 -6.38 -8.10 2.49
CA ARG A 189 -5.29 -7.52 1.72
C ARG A 189 -4.17 -8.53 1.44
N VAL A 190 -3.71 -9.25 2.45
CA VAL A 190 -2.64 -10.27 2.30
C VAL A 190 -3.15 -11.44 1.45
N LEU A 191 -4.39 -11.87 1.65
CA LEU A 191 -5.00 -12.94 0.83
C LEU A 191 -5.09 -12.56 -0.64
N ASP A 192 -5.55 -11.35 -0.97
CA ASP A 192 -5.70 -10.90 -2.35
C ASP A 192 -4.33 -10.76 -3.03
N LYS A 193 -3.33 -10.24 -2.33
CA LYS A 193 -1.94 -10.22 -2.82
C LYS A 193 -1.44 -11.64 -3.11
N THR A 194 -1.60 -12.56 -2.17
CA THR A 194 -1.13 -13.94 -2.32
C THR A 194 -1.81 -14.62 -3.51
N LYS A 195 -3.13 -14.44 -3.68
CA LYS A 195 -3.87 -14.94 -4.85
C LYS A 195 -3.30 -14.44 -6.17
N LEU A 196 -2.97 -13.14 -6.24
CA LEU A 196 -2.41 -12.55 -7.44
C LEU A 196 -1.08 -13.19 -7.82
N PHE A 197 -0.21 -13.43 -6.82
CA PHE A 197 1.06 -14.13 -7.04
C PHE A 197 0.86 -15.60 -7.47
N CYS A 198 -0.20 -16.28 -7.00
CA CYS A 198 -0.53 -17.63 -7.43
C CYS A 198 -1.06 -17.70 -8.87
N LEU A 199 -1.79 -16.66 -9.32
CA LEU A 199 -2.45 -16.66 -10.63
C LEU A 199 -1.50 -16.49 -11.81
N HIS A 200 -0.31 -15.93 -11.61
CA HIS A 200 0.69 -15.67 -12.66
C HIS A 200 0.06 -15.08 -13.94
N GLN A 201 -0.55 -13.92 -13.80
CA GLN A 201 -1.21 -13.25 -14.91
C GLN A 201 -0.22 -12.91 -16.03
N PRO A 202 -0.57 -13.13 -17.31
CA PRO A 202 0.36 -12.95 -18.43
C PRO A 202 0.71 -11.48 -18.72
N ASP A 203 -0.09 -10.55 -18.24
CA ASP A 203 0.09 -9.10 -18.35
C ASP A 203 0.86 -8.48 -17.16
N MET A 204 1.40 -9.34 -16.29
CA MET A 204 2.18 -8.93 -15.12
C MET A 204 3.62 -9.44 -15.21
N VAL A 205 4.55 -8.62 -14.77
CA VAL A 205 5.94 -9.01 -14.52
C VAL A 205 6.09 -9.28 -13.03
N TYR A 206 6.62 -10.45 -12.70
CA TYR A 206 6.91 -10.87 -11.34
C TYR A 206 8.41 -10.80 -11.10
N TYR A 207 8.81 -10.19 -9.99
CA TYR A 207 10.22 -10.01 -9.63
C TYR A 207 10.39 -9.91 -8.12
N THR A 208 11.62 -9.95 -7.66
CA THR A 208 11.99 -9.69 -6.26
C THR A 208 12.68 -8.34 -6.14
N ALA A 209 12.48 -7.67 -5.02
CA ALA A 209 13.15 -6.42 -4.69
C ALA A 209 13.56 -6.43 -3.21
N GLU A 210 14.41 -5.51 -2.84
CA GLU A 210 14.78 -5.26 -1.45
C GLU A 210 13.63 -4.59 -0.71
N ASP A 211 13.32 -5.06 0.49
CA ASP A 211 12.36 -4.39 1.37
C ASP A 211 13.04 -3.33 2.26
N GLU A 212 12.28 -2.58 3.04
CA GLU A 212 12.79 -1.52 3.93
C GLU A 212 13.71 -2.05 5.04
N THR A 213 13.73 -3.35 5.28
CA THR A 213 14.54 -4.02 6.31
C THR A 213 15.81 -4.68 5.74
N GLY A 214 16.04 -4.57 4.43
CA GLY A 214 17.13 -5.24 3.72
C GLY A 214 16.82 -6.70 3.36
N GLY A 215 15.60 -7.16 3.60
CA GLY A 215 15.09 -8.44 3.17
C GLY A 215 14.62 -8.43 1.73
N SER A 216 14.14 -9.57 1.25
CA SER A 216 13.53 -9.67 -0.08
C SER A 216 12.02 -9.54 0.02
N MET A 217 11.41 -8.90 -0.95
CA MET A 217 9.95 -8.87 -1.12
C MET A 217 9.57 -9.35 -2.52
N LEU A 218 8.40 -9.97 -2.61
CA LEU A 218 7.79 -10.32 -3.88
C LEU A 218 7.12 -9.10 -4.48
N CYS A 219 7.34 -8.88 -5.77
CA CYS A 219 6.79 -7.76 -6.52
C CYS A 219 6.08 -8.26 -7.77
N ALA A 220 4.97 -7.63 -8.09
CA ALA A 220 4.26 -7.82 -9.35
C ALA A 220 3.86 -6.45 -9.91
N SER A 221 4.18 -6.19 -11.16
CA SER A 221 3.84 -4.94 -11.84
C SER A 221 3.26 -5.23 -13.21
N ALA A 222 2.26 -4.45 -13.62
CA ALA A 222 1.71 -4.56 -14.96
C ALA A 222 2.75 -4.23 -16.04
N THR A 223 2.75 -4.98 -17.12
CA THR A 223 3.61 -4.73 -18.30
C THR A 223 3.22 -3.44 -19.01
N ASP A 224 1.92 -3.13 -19.03
CA ASP A 224 1.37 -1.92 -19.64
C ASP A 224 0.41 -1.23 -18.65
N LEU A 225 0.73 -0.01 -18.29
CA LEU A 225 -0.09 0.86 -17.43
C LEU A 225 -0.97 1.81 -18.23
N THR A 226 -0.93 1.76 -19.58
CA THR A 226 -1.64 2.72 -20.42
C THR A 226 -3.14 2.69 -20.16
N ALA A 227 -3.72 1.50 -20.03
CA ALA A 227 -5.15 1.35 -19.78
C ALA A 227 -5.54 1.90 -18.41
N GLN A 228 -4.77 1.56 -17.36
CA GLN A 228 -5.00 2.05 -16.01
C GLN A 228 -4.87 3.57 -15.92
N LEU A 229 -3.81 4.13 -16.49
CA LEU A 229 -3.58 5.59 -16.48
C LEU A 229 -4.65 6.32 -17.30
N ARG A 230 -5.08 5.78 -18.43
CA ARG A 230 -6.18 6.37 -19.20
C ARG A 230 -7.50 6.38 -18.44
N GLN A 231 -7.81 5.31 -17.73
CA GLN A 231 -9.05 5.22 -16.96
C GLN A 231 -9.05 6.06 -15.68
N THR A 232 -7.90 6.43 -15.19
CA THR A 232 -7.78 7.09 -13.89
C THR A 232 -7.27 8.53 -13.97
N LEU A 233 -6.27 8.80 -14.80
CA LEU A 233 -5.60 10.11 -14.83
C LEU A 233 -5.96 10.96 -16.06
N TRP A 234 -6.37 10.34 -17.16
CA TRP A 234 -6.66 11.00 -18.44
C TRP A 234 -8.12 10.83 -18.88
N GLN A 235 -9.05 10.91 -17.96
CA GLN A 235 -10.50 10.91 -18.28
C GLN A 235 -10.93 12.24 -18.85
#